data_c783bfc0a9a3d2efad212967938497d4
#
_entry.id   c783bfc0a9a3d2efad212967938497d4
#
_cell.length_a   1.000
_cell.length_b   1.000
_cell.length_c   1.000
_cell.angle_alpha   90.00
_cell.angle_beta   90.00
_cell.angle_gamma   90.00
#
_symmetry.space_group_name_H-M   'P 1'
#
loop_
_entity.id
_entity.type
_entity.pdbx_description
1 polymer ?
#
loop_
_entity_poly.entity_id
_entity_poly.type
_entity_poly.pdbx_seq_one_letter_code
_entity_poly.pdbx_strand_id
1 'polypeptide(L)'
;MFEWHTHLCDYYNVTPKEALELGTRSDGRKPSLPGSPTCKPVSGKTFEDIWDEKERKTTQQVFDFYKDQGAWSAFRQCVRHSTMEQLHIAYFKFLLENNIIKNGSHICEYGAGVAPFVTSFLKYIQGDVSNFEMKITIVDVDCEHLNFAKYRLNCIKKEKGFHKVDLDFQIVKPDRLPVFDKKIDALFCFEVLEHVPSPVDVIENIRKSMNPGAIYIENFIKHEVDEDEDDGPDLISARNERDKYYEVVHEYYNLMHPTPEESKSNPSVTRIWQRNSLT
;
A
#
# COMPACT_ATOMS: atom_id res chain seq x y z
N MET A 1 -12.37 -4.66 -20.42
CA MET A 1 -12.25 -4.87 -18.97
C MET A 1 -10.79 -5.18 -18.70
N PHE A 2 -10.13 -4.46 -17.82
CA PHE A 2 -8.75 -4.80 -17.46
C PHE A 2 -8.82 -5.95 -16.49
N GLU A 3 -8.33 -7.08 -16.88
CA GLU A 3 -8.32 -8.22 -16.00
C GLU A 3 -7.12 -8.12 -15.07
N TRP A 4 -7.38 -8.02 -13.77
CA TRP A 4 -6.35 -7.88 -12.72
C TRP A 4 -5.25 -8.96 -12.81
N HIS A 5 -5.59 -10.12 -13.39
CA HIS A 5 -4.72 -11.26 -13.50
C HIS A 5 -3.80 -11.26 -14.75
N THR A 6 -4.07 -10.42 -15.78
CA THR A 6 -3.30 -10.49 -17.04
C THR A 6 -1.79 -10.36 -16.79
N HIS A 7 -1.35 -9.25 -16.22
CA HIS A 7 0.07 -9.06 -15.93
C HIS A 7 0.62 -10.03 -14.88
N LEU A 8 -0.23 -10.50 -13.96
CA LEU A 8 0.14 -11.49 -12.96
C LEU A 8 0.43 -12.85 -13.62
N CYS A 9 -0.44 -13.27 -14.52
CA CYS A 9 -0.25 -14.50 -15.29
C CYS A 9 1.01 -14.47 -16.14
N ASP A 10 1.25 -13.35 -16.82
CA ASP A 10 2.44 -13.17 -17.65
C ASP A 10 3.73 -13.17 -16.82
N TYR A 11 3.73 -12.45 -15.69
CA TYR A 11 4.90 -12.33 -14.83
C TYR A 11 5.31 -13.65 -14.17
N TYR A 12 4.32 -14.43 -13.72
CA TYR A 12 4.55 -15.70 -13.03
C TYR A 12 4.42 -16.93 -13.93
N ASN A 13 4.09 -16.76 -15.21
CA ASN A 13 3.86 -17.83 -16.18
C ASN A 13 2.83 -18.85 -15.69
N VAL A 14 1.66 -18.37 -15.28
CA VAL A 14 0.52 -19.18 -14.80
C VAL A 14 -0.75 -18.86 -15.58
N THR A 15 -1.70 -19.77 -15.59
CA THR A 15 -3.02 -19.52 -16.17
C THR A 15 -3.89 -18.66 -15.24
N PRO A 16 -4.94 -17.97 -15.77
CA PRO A 16 -5.89 -17.22 -14.93
C PRO A 16 -6.57 -18.06 -13.84
N LYS A 17 -6.83 -19.36 -14.15
CA LYS A 17 -7.41 -20.29 -13.18
C LYS A 17 -6.43 -20.57 -12.04
N GLU A 18 -5.18 -20.86 -12.34
CA GLU A 18 -4.14 -21.06 -11.34
C GLU A 18 -3.93 -19.78 -10.50
N ALA A 19 -3.88 -18.60 -11.15
CA ALA A 19 -3.75 -17.32 -10.44
C ALA A 19 -4.87 -17.11 -9.43
N LEU A 20 -6.13 -17.43 -9.81
CA LEU A 20 -7.27 -17.33 -8.91
C LEU A 20 -7.17 -18.33 -7.76
N GLU A 21 -6.87 -19.59 -8.05
CA GLU A 21 -6.69 -20.64 -7.04
C GLU A 21 -5.59 -20.25 -6.03
N LEU A 22 -4.46 -19.72 -6.53
CA LEU A 22 -3.36 -19.28 -5.71
C LEU A 22 -3.73 -18.10 -4.80
N GLY A 23 -4.48 -17.14 -5.34
CA GLY A 23 -4.89 -15.93 -4.60
C GLY A 23 -6.05 -16.14 -3.63
N THR A 24 -6.83 -17.21 -3.79
CA THR A 24 -7.98 -17.51 -2.92
C THR A 24 -7.70 -18.58 -1.85
N ARG A 25 -6.52 -19.17 -1.85
CA ARG A 25 -6.14 -20.14 -0.81
C ARG A 25 -6.06 -19.48 0.55
N SER A 26 -6.91 -19.95 1.44
CA SER A 26 -6.95 -19.54 2.85
C SER A 26 -6.04 -20.37 3.75
N ASP A 27 -5.48 -21.49 3.23
CA ASP A 27 -4.75 -22.47 4.01
C ASP A 27 -3.24 -22.14 4.18
N GLY A 28 -2.83 -20.94 3.84
CA GLY A 28 -1.44 -20.47 4.00
C GLY A 28 -0.39 -21.22 3.18
N ARG A 29 -0.80 -22.25 2.38
CA ARG A 29 0.13 -23.02 1.57
C ARG A 29 0.72 -22.13 0.48
N LYS A 30 2.03 -21.92 0.54
CA LYS A 30 2.75 -21.29 -0.56
C LYS A 30 2.71 -22.25 -1.76
N PRO A 31 2.13 -21.84 -2.88
CA PRO A 31 2.14 -22.71 -4.06
C PRO A 31 3.57 -22.86 -4.56
N SER A 32 3.93 -24.06 -4.99
CA SER A 32 5.13 -24.24 -5.79
C SER A 32 4.81 -23.79 -7.21
N LEU A 33 5.31 -22.61 -7.59
CA LEU A 33 5.29 -22.19 -8.99
C LEU A 33 6.47 -22.84 -9.72
N PRO A 34 6.23 -23.44 -10.89
CA PRO A 34 7.32 -23.97 -11.71
C PRO A 34 8.36 -22.88 -11.99
N GLY A 35 9.60 -23.13 -11.60
CA GLY A 35 10.71 -22.22 -11.89
C GLY A 35 10.90 -21.04 -10.91
N SER A 36 10.07 -20.87 -9.89
CA SER A 36 10.27 -19.86 -8.86
C SER A 36 11.10 -20.40 -7.69
N PRO A 37 12.29 -19.84 -7.39
CA PRO A 37 13.11 -20.27 -6.25
C PRO A 37 12.47 -19.92 -4.88
N THR A 38 11.45 -19.06 -4.85
CA THR A 38 10.87 -18.51 -3.61
C THR A 38 9.61 -19.22 -3.14
N CYS A 39 9.05 -20.13 -3.94
CA CYS A 39 7.82 -20.83 -3.62
C CYS A 39 8.09 -22.22 -3.02
N LYS A 40 8.59 -22.29 -1.81
CA LYS A 40 8.56 -23.54 -1.04
C LYS A 40 7.16 -23.69 -0.41
N PRO A 41 6.50 -24.85 -0.55
CA PRO A 41 5.22 -25.07 0.10
C PRO A 41 5.43 -25.06 1.62
N VAL A 42 4.73 -24.16 2.30
CA VAL A 42 4.55 -24.22 3.75
C VAL A 42 3.26 -24.97 3.98
N SER A 43 3.36 -26.19 4.47
CA SER A 43 2.19 -27.06 4.63
C SER A 43 1.35 -26.66 5.83
N GLY A 44 0.08 -26.37 5.62
CA GLY A 44 -0.96 -26.38 6.64
C GLY A 44 -1.04 -25.16 7.55
N LYS A 45 -0.35 -24.05 7.24
CA LYS A 45 -0.35 -22.83 8.06
C LYS A 45 -1.12 -21.69 7.40
N THR A 46 -1.89 -20.97 8.18
CA THR A 46 -2.53 -19.71 7.75
C THR A 46 -1.50 -18.59 7.61
N PHE A 47 -1.92 -17.42 7.12
CA PHE A 47 -1.04 -16.23 7.12
C PHE A 47 -0.71 -15.82 8.55
N GLU A 48 -1.68 -15.88 9.43
CA GLU A 48 -1.56 -15.61 10.86
C GLU A 48 -0.54 -16.55 11.50
N ASP A 49 -0.61 -17.87 11.26
CA ASP A 49 0.38 -18.84 11.76
C ASP A 49 1.82 -18.50 11.31
N ILE A 50 1.98 -18.04 10.04
CA ILE A 50 3.29 -17.66 9.51
C ILE A 50 3.74 -16.34 10.12
N TRP A 51 2.79 -15.44 10.37
CA TRP A 51 3.04 -14.17 11.01
C TRP A 51 3.49 -14.36 12.44
N ASP A 52 2.85 -15.23 13.20
CA ASP A 52 3.13 -15.47 14.64
C ASP A 52 4.43 -16.26 14.87
N GLU A 53 4.82 -17.12 13.94
CA GLU A 53 6.05 -17.89 14.04
C GLU A 53 7.35 -17.11 13.90
N LYS A 54 7.29 -15.91 13.31
CA LYS A 54 8.48 -15.09 13.09
C LYS A 54 8.54 -13.97 14.12
N GLU A 55 9.65 -13.88 14.84
CA GLU A 55 9.91 -12.70 15.66
C GLU A 55 9.91 -11.42 14.79
N ARG A 56 9.21 -10.39 15.25
CA ARG A 56 9.05 -9.09 14.57
C ARG A 56 9.32 -7.93 15.54
N LYS A 57 10.30 -8.14 16.43
CA LYS A 57 10.68 -7.16 17.45
C LYS A 57 11.53 -6.02 16.90
N THR A 58 12.18 -6.22 15.76
CA THR A 58 13.04 -5.23 15.12
C THR A 58 12.58 -4.91 13.71
N THR A 59 12.91 -3.72 13.22
CA THR A 59 12.64 -3.30 11.83
C THR A 59 13.20 -4.30 10.82
N GLN A 60 14.40 -4.83 11.06
CA GLN A 60 15.01 -5.82 10.19
C GLN A 60 14.18 -7.11 10.10
N GLN A 61 13.70 -7.62 11.23
CA GLN A 61 12.87 -8.83 11.26
C GLN A 61 11.54 -8.64 10.52
N VAL A 62 10.91 -7.45 10.63
CA VAL A 62 9.72 -7.11 9.86
C VAL A 62 10.02 -7.11 8.35
N PHE A 63 11.13 -6.52 7.93
CA PHE A 63 11.53 -6.48 6.53
C PHE A 63 11.85 -7.87 5.98
N ASP A 64 12.55 -8.69 6.73
CA ASP A 64 12.86 -10.07 6.37
C ASP A 64 11.58 -10.90 6.23
N PHE A 65 10.57 -10.64 7.09
CA PHE A 65 9.27 -11.28 6.97
C PHE A 65 8.61 -10.97 5.62
N TYR A 66 8.51 -9.69 5.22
CA TYR A 66 7.92 -9.32 3.93
C TYR A 66 8.72 -9.83 2.73
N LYS A 67 10.04 -9.81 2.82
CA LYS A 67 10.93 -10.36 1.79
C LYS A 67 10.72 -11.86 1.56
N ASP A 68 10.43 -12.60 2.63
CA ASP A 68 10.23 -14.05 2.59
C ASP A 68 8.82 -14.47 2.13
N GLN A 69 7.87 -13.54 2.01
CA GLN A 69 6.49 -13.84 1.60
C GLN A 69 6.41 -14.43 0.18
N GLY A 70 7.26 -13.96 -0.74
CA GLY A 70 7.32 -14.48 -2.10
C GLY A 70 6.06 -14.23 -2.95
N ALA A 71 5.95 -14.97 -4.05
CA ALA A 71 4.91 -14.79 -5.07
C ALA A 71 3.47 -15.00 -4.56
N TRP A 72 3.27 -15.92 -3.61
CA TRP A 72 1.93 -16.22 -3.09
C TRP A 72 1.21 -14.99 -2.55
N SER A 73 1.92 -14.16 -1.83
CA SER A 73 1.37 -12.95 -1.25
C SER A 73 0.95 -11.93 -2.33
N ALA A 74 1.68 -11.86 -3.46
CA ALA A 74 1.28 -11.03 -4.60
C ALA A 74 -0.05 -11.51 -5.22
N PHE A 75 -0.26 -12.83 -5.35
CA PHE A 75 -1.54 -13.38 -5.83
C PHE A 75 -2.70 -13.01 -4.89
N ARG A 76 -2.52 -13.21 -3.57
CA ARG A 76 -3.52 -12.88 -2.56
C ARG A 76 -3.90 -11.40 -2.61
N GLN A 77 -2.92 -10.51 -2.65
CA GLN A 77 -3.16 -9.08 -2.75
C GLN A 77 -3.88 -8.69 -4.04
N CYS A 78 -3.49 -9.24 -5.18
CA CYS A 78 -4.16 -8.95 -6.45
C CYS A 78 -5.63 -9.37 -6.44
N VAL A 79 -5.97 -10.55 -5.90
CA VAL A 79 -7.37 -11.00 -5.77
C VAL A 79 -8.14 -10.06 -4.84
N ARG A 80 -7.61 -9.78 -3.65
CA ARG A 80 -8.25 -8.89 -2.67
C ARG A 80 -8.53 -7.51 -3.26
N HIS A 81 -7.52 -6.87 -3.84
CA HIS A 81 -7.66 -5.51 -4.37
C HIS A 81 -8.51 -5.44 -5.65
N SER A 82 -8.69 -6.55 -6.38
CA SER A 82 -9.61 -6.57 -7.52
C SER A 82 -11.06 -6.29 -7.11
N THR A 83 -11.45 -6.70 -5.90
CA THR A 83 -12.79 -6.43 -5.35
C THR A 83 -12.94 -5.00 -4.83
N MET A 84 -11.83 -4.30 -4.56
CA MET A 84 -11.79 -2.95 -4.00
C MET A 84 -11.57 -1.85 -5.07
N GLU A 85 -11.46 -2.21 -6.33
CA GLU A 85 -11.11 -1.26 -7.40
C GLU A 85 -12.05 -0.04 -7.47
N GLN A 86 -13.35 -0.24 -7.26
CA GLN A 86 -14.32 0.86 -7.27
C GLN A 86 -14.11 1.85 -6.11
N LEU A 87 -13.70 1.34 -4.96
CA LEU A 87 -13.36 2.19 -3.82
C LEU A 87 -12.10 3.02 -4.11
N HIS A 88 -11.06 2.40 -4.68
CA HIS A 88 -9.85 3.13 -5.09
C HIS A 88 -10.18 4.24 -6.10
N ILE A 89 -11.03 3.94 -7.10
CA ILE A 89 -11.48 4.92 -8.08
C ILE A 89 -12.24 6.07 -7.42
N ALA A 90 -13.06 5.82 -6.39
CA ALA A 90 -13.79 6.86 -5.69
C ALA A 90 -12.85 7.88 -5.02
N TYR A 91 -11.75 7.44 -4.42
CA TYR A 91 -10.73 8.35 -3.87
C TYR A 91 -10.09 9.22 -4.98
N PHE A 92 -9.75 8.64 -6.11
CA PHE A 92 -9.17 9.41 -7.22
C PHE A 92 -10.15 10.41 -7.83
N LYS A 93 -11.43 10.05 -7.97
CA LYS A 93 -12.48 10.99 -8.37
C LYS A 93 -12.52 12.19 -7.43
N PHE A 94 -12.58 11.93 -6.13
CA PHE A 94 -12.56 12.99 -5.12
C PHE A 94 -11.34 13.92 -5.29
N LEU A 95 -10.15 13.36 -5.48
CA LEU A 95 -8.91 14.14 -5.63
C LEU A 95 -8.89 14.96 -6.94
N LEU A 96 -9.41 14.42 -8.04
CA LEU A 96 -9.48 15.09 -9.34
C LEU A 96 -10.55 16.20 -9.35
N GLU A 97 -11.75 15.90 -8.84
CA GLU A 97 -12.88 16.84 -8.79
C GLU A 97 -12.59 18.05 -7.90
N ASN A 98 -11.77 17.86 -6.87
CA ASN A 98 -11.31 18.96 -5.98
C ASN A 98 -9.99 19.61 -6.42
N ASN A 99 -9.49 19.32 -7.62
CA ASN A 99 -8.23 19.85 -8.18
C ASN A 99 -6.99 19.61 -7.30
N ILE A 100 -6.99 18.59 -6.45
CA ILE A 100 -5.85 18.17 -5.65
C ILE A 100 -4.83 17.46 -6.54
N ILE A 101 -5.32 16.52 -7.37
CA ILE A 101 -4.52 15.91 -8.44
C ILE A 101 -4.83 16.62 -9.75
N LYS A 102 -3.79 17.11 -10.38
CA LYS A 102 -3.84 17.82 -11.67
C LYS A 102 -2.56 17.58 -12.46
N ASN A 103 -2.46 18.16 -13.65
CA ASN A 103 -1.23 18.10 -14.43
C ASN A 103 -0.04 18.66 -13.61
N GLY A 104 1.06 17.97 -13.59
CA GLY A 104 2.24 18.28 -12.79
C GLY A 104 2.23 17.79 -11.34
N SER A 105 1.16 17.14 -10.88
CA SER A 105 1.07 16.61 -9.50
C SER A 105 2.04 15.46 -9.24
N HIS A 106 2.34 15.28 -7.95
CA HIS A 106 3.09 14.14 -7.43
C HIS A 106 2.21 13.32 -6.48
N ILE A 107 1.99 12.05 -6.83
CA ILE A 107 1.22 11.09 -6.04
C ILE A 107 2.19 10.07 -5.43
N CYS A 108 1.90 9.62 -4.21
CA CYS A 108 2.65 8.56 -3.55
C CYS A 108 1.73 7.46 -3.03
N GLU A 109 2.08 6.20 -3.28
CA GLU A 109 1.52 5.03 -2.61
C GLU A 109 2.59 4.44 -1.69
N TYR A 110 2.37 4.57 -0.37
CA TYR A 110 3.31 4.16 0.67
C TYR A 110 2.89 2.81 1.26
N GLY A 111 3.82 1.85 1.35
CA GLY A 111 3.52 0.46 1.66
C GLY A 111 2.70 -0.18 0.54
N ALA A 112 3.12 0.09 -0.69
CA ALA A 112 2.30 -0.12 -1.88
C ALA A 112 1.98 -1.59 -2.19
N GLY A 113 2.74 -2.54 -1.65
CA GLY A 113 2.57 -3.95 -2.00
C GLY A 113 2.59 -4.14 -3.52
N VAL A 114 1.49 -4.62 -4.07
CA VAL A 114 1.30 -4.77 -5.52
C VAL A 114 0.81 -3.48 -6.22
N ALA A 115 0.90 -2.33 -5.58
CA ALA A 115 0.47 -1.00 -6.04
C ALA A 115 -0.99 -0.96 -6.58
N PRO A 116 -1.98 -1.34 -5.78
CA PRO A 116 -3.37 -1.42 -6.23
C PRO A 116 -3.99 -0.05 -6.51
N PHE A 117 -3.66 0.97 -5.70
CA PHE A 117 -4.18 2.33 -5.88
C PHE A 117 -3.67 2.95 -7.19
N VAL A 118 -2.35 2.95 -7.40
CA VAL A 118 -1.74 3.47 -8.64
C VAL A 118 -2.26 2.70 -9.85
N THR A 119 -2.40 1.37 -9.76
CA THR A 119 -2.99 0.57 -10.83
C THR A 119 -4.41 1.01 -11.17
N SER A 120 -5.28 1.21 -10.16
CA SER A 120 -6.66 1.67 -10.34
C SER A 120 -6.72 3.09 -10.91
N PHE A 121 -5.82 3.97 -10.48
CA PHE A 121 -5.70 5.33 -11.00
C PHE A 121 -5.34 5.35 -12.48
N LEU A 122 -4.28 4.67 -12.89
CA LEU A 122 -3.86 4.61 -14.29
C LEU A 122 -4.96 4.01 -15.19
N LYS A 123 -5.71 3.04 -14.68
CA LYS A 123 -6.89 2.54 -15.38
C LYS A 123 -7.98 3.59 -15.54
N TYR A 124 -8.25 4.33 -14.48
CA TYR A 124 -9.30 5.34 -14.48
C TYR A 124 -9.02 6.44 -15.49
N ILE A 125 -7.77 6.93 -15.56
CA ILE A 125 -7.38 8.02 -16.47
C ILE A 125 -6.99 7.55 -17.88
N GLN A 126 -7.07 6.26 -18.21
CA GLN A 126 -6.60 5.71 -19.50
C GLN A 126 -7.26 6.35 -20.74
N GLY A 127 -8.45 6.93 -20.60
CA GLY A 127 -9.12 7.66 -21.69
C GLY A 127 -8.57 9.06 -21.95
N ASP A 128 -7.73 9.60 -21.06
CA ASP A 128 -7.25 10.98 -21.06
C ASP A 128 -5.72 11.08 -20.93
N VAL A 129 -5.04 10.05 -21.42
CA VAL A 129 -3.60 9.79 -21.23
C VAL A 129 -2.70 10.96 -21.64
N SER A 130 -3.09 11.69 -22.72
CA SER A 130 -2.26 12.79 -23.24
C SER A 130 -2.20 14.01 -22.30
N ASN A 131 -3.14 14.11 -21.35
CA ASN A 131 -3.34 15.28 -20.53
C ASN A 131 -2.61 15.19 -19.16
N PHE A 132 -2.12 14.01 -18.77
CA PHE A 132 -1.47 13.82 -17.48
C PHE A 132 0.05 13.72 -17.58
N GLU A 133 0.71 14.81 -17.21
CA GLU A 133 2.12 14.81 -16.83
C GLU A 133 2.18 14.78 -15.31
N MET A 134 2.77 13.72 -14.73
CA MET A 134 2.83 13.58 -13.28
C MET A 134 3.97 12.66 -12.84
N LYS A 135 4.35 12.83 -11.58
CA LYS A 135 5.20 11.89 -10.89
C LYS A 135 4.36 10.98 -10.00
N ILE A 136 4.64 9.69 -10.03
CA ILE A 136 4.03 8.69 -9.13
C ILE A 136 5.17 7.94 -8.44
N THR A 137 5.25 8.07 -7.13
CA THR A 137 6.23 7.32 -6.32
C THR A 137 5.54 6.14 -5.65
N ILE A 138 6.11 4.98 -5.79
CA ILE A 138 5.68 3.71 -5.22
C ILE A 138 6.72 3.32 -4.18
N VAL A 139 6.32 3.23 -2.92
CA VAL A 139 7.21 3.00 -1.78
C VAL A 139 6.87 1.69 -1.12
N ASP A 140 7.84 0.78 -0.99
CA ASP A 140 7.69 -0.45 -0.22
C ASP A 140 9.07 -0.98 0.23
N VAL A 141 9.07 -2.06 1.02
CA VAL A 141 10.27 -2.83 1.31
C VAL A 141 10.74 -3.59 0.06
N ASP A 142 11.99 -4.02 0.03
CA ASP A 142 12.53 -4.86 -1.06
C ASP A 142 11.91 -6.26 -1.01
N CYS A 143 10.79 -6.44 -1.69
CA CYS A 143 10.00 -7.66 -1.67
C CYS A 143 9.44 -8.00 -3.06
N GLU A 144 8.91 -9.22 -3.18
CA GLU A 144 8.32 -9.72 -4.43
C GLU A 144 7.10 -8.89 -4.88
N HIS A 145 6.33 -8.33 -3.95
CA HIS A 145 5.21 -7.44 -4.27
C HIS A 145 5.65 -6.22 -5.06
N LEU A 146 6.70 -5.54 -4.58
CA LEU A 146 7.25 -4.36 -5.25
C LEU A 146 7.83 -4.71 -6.62
N ASN A 147 8.50 -5.86 -6.76
CA ASN A 147 9.02 -6.33 -8.04
C ASN A 147 7.89 -6.57 -9.05
N PHE A 148 6.82 -7.22 -8.62
CA PHE A 148 5.64 -7.40 -9.45
C PHE A 148 4.93 -6.07 -9.76
N ALA A 149 4.78 -5.17 -8.78
CA ALA A 149 4.21 -3.84 -8.98
C ALA A 149 4.99 -3.06 -10.05
N LYS A 150 6.32 -3.10 -9.97
CA LYS A 150 7.21 -2.46 -10.96
C LYS A 150 7.00 -3.03 -12.37
N TYR A 151 6.93 -4.35 -12.50
CA TYR A 151 6.63 -5.00 -13.78
C TYR A 151 5.28 -4.54 -14.31
N ARG A 152 4.20 -4.69 -13.51
CA ARG A 152 2.83 -4.37 -13.91
C ARG A 152 2.65 -2.93 -14.34
N LEU A 153 3.13 -1.98 -13.55
CA LEU A 153 2.98 -0.56 -13.85
C LEU A 153 3.76 -0.13 -15.10
N ASN A 154 4.93 -0.72 -15.34
CA ASN A 154 5.66 -0.49 -16.59
C ASN A 154 4.94 -1.08 -17.81
N CYS A 155 4.30 -2.26 -17.68
CA CYS A 155 3.45 -2.81 -18.74
C CYS A 155 2.26 -1.87 -19.03
N ILE A 156 1.51 -1.45 -18.00
CA ILE A 156 0.39 -0.51 -18.15
C ILE A 156 0.85 0.80 -18.80
N LYS A 157 1.96 1.37 -18.33
CA LYS A 157 2.53 2.61 -18.90
C LYS A 157 2.81 2.46 -20.39
N LYS A 158 3.41 1.36 -20.82
CA LYS A 158 3.72 1.08 -22.21
C LYS A 158 2.47 0.82 -23.05
N GLU A 159 1.58 -0.05 -22.59
CA GLU A 159 0.37 -0.48 -23.32
C GLU A 159 -0.64 0.65 -23.51
N LYS A 160 -0.73 1.55 -22.53
CA LYS A 160 -1.70 2.66 -22.53
C LYS A 160 -1.11 4.00 -22.97
N GLY A 161 0.19 4.05 -23.26
CA GLY A 161 0.83 5.27 -23.79
C GLY A 161 1.04 6.37 -22.74
N PHE A 162 1.21 6.05 -21.47
CA PHE A 162 1.47 7.03 -20.39
C PHE A 162 2.90 7.59 -20.43
N HIS A 163 3.30 8.21 -21.54
CA HIS A 163 4.67 8.67 -21.77
C HIS A 163 5.12 9.77 -20.81
N LYS A 164 4.17 10.60 -20.32
CA LYS A 164 4.44 11.71 -19.41
C LYS A 164 4.28 11.37 -17.93
N VAL A 165 3.94 10.12 -17.62
CA VAL A 165 3.90 9.64 -16.24
C VAL A 165 5.27 9.13 -15.87
N ASP A 166 5.89 9.75 -14.87
CA ASP A 166 7.15 9.31 -14.27
C ASP A 166 6.87 8.36 -13.11
N LEU A 167 7.34 7.11 -13.20
CA LEU A 167 7.19 6.10 -12.16
C LEU A 167 8.51 5.96 -11.39
N ASP A 168 8.48 6.31 -10.12
CA ASP A 168 9.62 6.25 -9.20
C ASP A 168 9.36 5.14 -8.16
N PHE A 169 10.25 4.15 -8.08
CA PHE A 169 10.13 3.03 -7.15
C PHE A 169 11.19 3.16 -6.05
N GLN A 170 10.75 3.45 -4.84
CA GLN A 170 11.63 3.64 -3.70
C GLN A 170 11.55 2.46 -2.73
N ILE A 171 12.71 1.96 -2.36
CA ILE A 171 12.85 0.87 -1.39
C ILE A 171 13.09 1.47 -0.01
N VAL A 172 12.18 1.19 0.93
CA VAL A 172 12.40 1.46 2.34
C VAL A 172 13.46 0.52 2.88
N LYS A 173 14.38 1.06 3.66
CA LYS A 173 15.43 0.30 4.34
C LYS A 173 15.19 0.31 5.85
N PRO A 174 15.67 -0.72 6.59
CA PRO A 174 15.47 -0.80 8.02
C PRO A 174 16.00 0.41 8.81
N ASP A 175 17.03 1.06 8.28
CA ASP A 175 17.74 2.18 8.92
C ASP A 175 17.43 3.55 8.30
N ARG A 176 16.58 3.60 7.26
CA ARG A 176 16.32 4.83 6.54
C ARG A 176 14.95 4.87 5.88
N LEU A 177 14.18 5.90 6.22
CA LEU A 177 12.92 6.23 5.55
C LEU A 177 13.17 6.81 4.15
N PRO A 178 12.19 6.74 3.24
CA PRO A 178 12.32 7.25 1.87
C PRO A 178 12.55 8.75 1.84
N VAL A 179 13.30 9.21 0.81
CA VAL A 179 13.55 10.63 0.56
C VAL A 179 12.90 11.01 -0.77
N PHE A 180 12.05 12.03 -0.74
CA PHE A 180 11.33 12.50 -1.91
C PHE A 180 12.02 13.75 -2.47
N ASP A 181 12.34 13.72 -3.76
CA ASP A 181 12.96 14.84 -4.49
C ASP A 181 11.96 15.96 -4.82
N LYS A 182 10.69 15.63 -4.88
CA LYS A 182 9.57 16.54 -5.11
C LYS A 182 8.53 16.37 -4.01
N LYS A 183 7.91 17.47 -3.58
CA LYS A 183 6.81 17.42 -2.61
C LYS A 183 5.60 16.69 -3.17
N ILE A 184 4.91 15.98 -2.29
CA ILE A 184 3.76 15.12 -2.59
C ILE A 184 2.46 15.92 -2.47
N ASP A 185 1.55 15.77 -3.42
CA ASP A 185 0.22 16.39 -3.43
C ASP A 185 -0.86 15.45 -2.89
N ALA A 186 -0.72 14.14 -3.09
CA ALA A 186 -1.59 13.13 -2.51
C ALA A 186 -0.80 11.87 -2.14
N LEU A 187 -1.04 11.36 -0.92
CA LEU A 187 -0.39 10.14 -0.41
C LEU A 187 -1.45 9.16 0.08
N PHE A 188 -1.28 7.91 -0.31
CA PHE A 188 -2.06 6.76 0.13
C PHE A 188 -1.20 5.85 1.01
N CYS A 189 -1.72 5.46 2.18
CA CYS A 189 -1.05 4.57 3.13
C CYS A 189 -2.09 3.63 3.76
N PHE A 190 -2.30 2.47 3.15
CA PHE A 190 -3.36 1.53 3.54
C PHE A 190 -2.78 0.21 4.06
N GLU A 191 -3.21 -0.18 5.26
CA GLU A 191 -2.79 -1.44 5.92
C GLU A 191 -1.25 -1.54 6.02
N VAL A 192 -0.64 -0.47 6.52
CA VAL A 192 0.83 -0.34 6.61
C VAL A 192 1.26 0.02 8.03
N LEU A 193 0.59 1.02 8.63
CA LEU A 193 1.07 1.64 9.88
C LEU A 193 1.04 0.68 11.06
N GLU A 194 0.13 -0.27 11.06
CA GLU A 194 0.04 -1.36 12.04
C GLU A 194 1.20 -2.37 11.94
N HIS A 195 1.90 -2.35 10.81
CA HIS A 195 3.00 -3.27 10.51
C HIS A 195 4.37 -2.61 10.51
N VAL A 196 4.46 -1.32 10.83
CA VAL A 196 5.76 -0.62 10.91
C VAL A 196 6.18 -0.43 12.37
N PRO A 197 7.47 -0.61 12.71
CA PRO A 197 7.95 -0.49 14.08
C PRO A 197 7.79 0.88 14.72
N SER A 198 7.84 1.96 13.92
CA SER A 198 7.64 3.34 14.38
C SER A 198 6.74 4.12 13.40
N PRO A 199 5.40 4.05 13.55
CA PRO A 199 4.47 4.83 12.74
C PRO A 199 4.62 6.34 12.97
N VAL A 200 5.11 6.77 14.13
CA VAL A 200 5.40 8.19 14.40
C VAL A 200 6.53 8.71 13.50
N ASP A 201 7.60 7.95 13.32
CA ASP A 201 8.69 8.35 12.41
C ASP A 201 8.21 8.38 10.95
N VAL A 202 7.34 7.47 10.57
CA VAL A 202 6.75 7.42 9.23
C VAL A 202 5.91 8.66 8.97
N ILE A 203 4.99 9.05 9.87
CA ILE A 203 4.15 10.24 9.65
C ILE A 203 4.97 11.53 9.65
N GLU A 204 6.01 11.62 10.48
CA GLU A 204 6.93 12.75 10.48
C GLU A 204 7.70 12.88 9.16
N ASN A 205 8.11 11.75 8.56
CA ASN A 205 8.73 11.73 7.25
C ASN A 205 7.75 12.14 6.14
N ILE A 206 6.53 11.57 6.16
CA ILE A 206 5.45 11.91 5.23
C ILE A 206 5.14 13.41 5.32
N ARG A 207 4.95 13.94 6.52
CA ARG A 207 4.66 15.36 6.75
C ARG A 207 5.68 16.28 6.10
N LYS A 208 6.97 16.02 6.32
CA LYS A 208 8.07 16.81 5.74
C LYS A 208 8.10 16.74 4.20
N SER A 209 7.50 15.70 3.63
CA SER A 209 7.55 15.40 2.20
C SER A 209 6.32 15.89 1.41
N MET A 210 5.24 16.29 2.08
CA MET A 210 4.01 16.75 1.43
C MET A 210 3.97 18.27 1.22
N ASN A 211 3.18 18.71 0.24
CA ASN A 211 2.85 20.14 0.05
C ASN A 211 1.84 20.62 1.11
N PRO A 212 1.84 21.91 1.47
CA PRO A 212 0.69 22.51 2.15
C PRO A 212 -0.59 22.28 1.34
N GLY A 213 -1.68 21.89 2.01
CA GLY A 213 -2.96 21.55 1.35
C GLY A 213 -3.01 20.17 0.70
N ALA A 214 -1.90 19.44 0.69
CA ALA A 214 -1.86 18.05 0.18
C ALA A 214 -2.78 17.12 0.97
N ILE A 215 -3.26 16.06 0.31
CA ILE A 215 -4.15 15.08 0.91
C ILE A 215 -3.37 13.82 1.32
N TYR A 216 -3.62 13.39 2.56
CA TYR A 216 -3.16 12.14 3.12
C TYR A 216 -4.35 11.22 3.39
N ILE A 217 -4.34 10.01 2.84
CA ILE A 217 -5.41 9.01 3.00
C ILE A 217 -4.81 7.76 3.63
N GLU A 218 -5.35 7.36 4.76
CA GLU A 218 -4.85 6.21 5.52
C GLU A 218 -5.98 5.41 6.18
N ASN A 219 -5.66 4.19 6.57
CA ASN A 219 -6.48 3.37 7.43
C ASN A 219 -5.57 2.66 8.46
N PHE A 220 -5.05 3.37 9.42
CA PHE A 220 -4.29 2.74 10.50
C PHE A 220 -5.22 1.79 11.27
N ILE A 221 -5.33 0.54 10.79
CA ILE A 221 -6.24 -0.47 11.33
C ILE A 221 -5.86 -0.77 12.78
N LYS A 222 -6.89 -0.91 13.62
CA LYS A 222 -6.77 -1.47 14.96
C LYS A 222 -7.49 -2.81 14.95
N HIS A 223 -6.74 -3.89 14.96
CA HIS A 223 -7.33 -5.21 15.18
C HIS A 223 -7.73 -5.33 16.65
N GLU A 224 -8.97 -5.80 16.88
CA GLU A 224 -9.43 -6.15 18.22
C GLU A 224 -8.72 -7.45 18.61
N VAL A 225 -7.80 -7.36 19.54
CA VAL A 225 -7.15 -8.50 20.16
C VAL A 225 -7.46 -8.38 21.63
N ASP A 226 -7.74 -9.48 22.30
CA ASP A 226 -7.85 -9.51 23.75
C ASP A 226 -6.57 -8.94 24.36
N GLU A 227 -6.68 -8.05 25.33
CA GLU A 227 -5.52 -7.30 25.89
C GLU A 227 -4.41 -8.21 26.41
N ASP A 228 -4.71 -9.48 26.65
CA ASP A 228 -3.79 -10.50 27.14
C ASP A 228 -3.16 -11.38 26.01
N GLU A 229 -3.57 -11.21 24.74
CA GLU A 229 -3.05 -11.98 23.63
C GLU A 229 -2.04 -11.16 22.81
N ASP A 230 -0.79 -11.61 22.83
CA ASP A 230 0.35 -11.04 22.09
C ASP A 230 0.29 -11.35 20.57
N ASP A 231 -0.78 -12.01 20.12
CA ASP A 231 -0.86 -12.79 18.88
C ASP A 231 -1.62 -12.11 17.74
N GLY A 232 -1.80 -10.80 17.77
CA GLY A 232 -2.47 -10.09 16.68
C GLY A 232 -1.56 -9.76 15.49
N PRO A 233 -2.13 -9.45 14.32
CA PRO A 233 -1.36 -9.06 13.13
C PRO A 233 -0.63 -7.73 13.28
N ASP A 234 -0.96 -6.91 14.29
CA ASP A 234 -0.35 -5.63 14.55
C ASP A 234 0.95 -5.78 15.34
N LEU A 235 1.96 -4.98 15.02
CA LEU A 235 3.15 -4.89 15.86
C LEU A 235 2.80 -4.20 17.19
N ILE A 236 3.30 -4.75 18.31
CA ILE A 236 3.14 -4.15 19.64
C ILE A 236 3.64 -2.71 19.66
N SER A 237 4.79 -2.44 19.03
CA SER A 237 5.35 -1.10 18.93
C SER A 237 4.40 -0.14 18.18
N ALA A 238 3.77 -0.59 17.10
CA ALA A 238 2.80 0.20 16.35
C ALA A 238 1.55 0.50 17.18
N ARG A 239 1.04 -0.49 17.92
CA ARG A 239 -0.09 -0.29 18.85
C ARG A 239 0.23 0.77 19.91
N ASN A 240 1.41 0.68 20.54
CA ASN A 240 1.86 1.59 21.60
C ASN A 240 2.08 3.02 21.09
N GLU A 241 2.42 3.20 19.83
CA GLU A 241 2.64 4.52 19.23
C GLU A 241 1.38 5.11 18.57
N ARG A 242 0.27 4.37 18.48
CA ARG A 242 -0.91 4.79 17.75
C ARG A 242 -1.49 6.14 18.21
N ASP A 243 -1.63 6.34 19.52
CA ASP A 243 -2.19 7.58 20.05
C ASP A 243 -1.25 8.76 19.73
N LYS A 244 0.05 8.60 19.95
CA LYS A 244 1.06 9.60 19.61
C LYS A 244 1.11 9.90 18.11
N TYR A 245 0.92 8.90 17.26
CA TYR A 245 0.78 9.08 15.82
C TYR A 245 -0.39 10.02 15.50
N TYR A 246 -1.56 9.80 16.09
CA TYR A 246 -2.71 10.68 15.86
C TYR A 246 -2.56 12.05 16.50
N GLU A 247 -1.82 12.22 17.60
CA GLU A 247 -1.42 13.54 18.11
C GLU A 247 -0.65 14.33 17.05
N VAL A 248 0.36 13.72 16.42
CA VAL A 248 1.12 14.35 15.33
C VAL A 248 0.22 14.64 14.12
N VAL A 249 -0.66 13.70 13.75
CA VAL A 249 -1.59 13.92 12.63
C VAL A 249 -2.50 15.12 12.92
N HIS A 250 -3.13 15.19 14.10
CA HIS A 250 -4.03 16.30 14.46
C HIS A 250 -3.31 17.66 14.59
N GLU A 251 -2.02 17.67 14.90
CA GLU A 251 -1.24 18.92 14.95
C GLU A 251 -1.04 19.51 13.54
N TYR A 252 -0.82 18.67 12.53
CA TYR A 252 -0.41 19.13 11.19
C TYR A 252 -1.43 18.94 10.09
N TYR A 253 -2.54 18.26 10.38
CA TYR A 253 -3.58 17.95 9.39
C TYR A 253 -4.98 18.20 9.93
N ASN A 254 -5.89 18.57 9.04
CA ASN A 254 -7.32 18.64 9.32
C ASN A 254 -8.00 17.37 8.80
N LEU A 255 -8.81 16.74 9.64
CA LEU A 255 -9.65 15.61 9.23
C LEU A 255 -10.77 16.11 8.31
N MET A 256 -10.80 15.61 7.08
CA MET A 256 -11.83 15.93 6.10
C MET A 256 -12.95 14.89 6.05
N HIS A 257 -12.61 13.63 6.27
CA HIS A 257 -13.53 12.50 6.26
C HIS A 257 -12.90 11.32 7.04
N PRO A 258 -13.66 10.52 7.77
CA PRO A 258 -15.07 10.73 8.14
C PRO A 258 -15.24 11.88 9.15
N THR A 259 -16.48 12.10 9.64
CA THR A 259 -16.68 13.04 10.76
C THR A 259 -15.91 12.57 12.00
N PRO A 260 -15.57 13.48 12.94
CA PRO A 260 -14.89 13.10 14.19
C PRO A 260 -15.66 12.03 14.99
N GLU A 261 -17.00 12.06 14.98
CA GLU A 261 -17.86 11.09 15.65
C GLU A 261 -17.77 9.71 15.00
N GLU A 262 -17.83 9.63 13.68
CA GLU A 262 -17.68 8.37 12.93
C GLU A 262 -16.27 7.79 13.11
N SER A 263 -15.25 8.65 13.12
CA SER A 263 -13.87 8.23 13.37
C SER A 263 -13.65 7.63 14.76
N LYS A 264 -14.36 8.17 15.79
CA LYS A 264 -14.31 7.64 17.14
C LYS A 264 -15.05 6.31 17.29
N SER A 265 -16.18 6.16 16.60
CA SER A 265 -16.99 4.94 16.66
C SER A 265 -16.38 3.78 15.88
N ASN A 266 -15.53 4.06 14.89
CA ASN A 266 -14.80 3.04 14.12
C ASN A 266 -13.32 3.40 14.01
N PRO A 267 -12.47 2.89 14.91
CA PRO A 267 -11.04 3.22 14.92
C PRO A 267 -10.27 2.70 13.69
N SER A 268 -10.85 1.77 12.92
CA SER A 268 -10.23 1.21 11.70
C SER A 268 -10.77 1.82 10.41
N VAL A 269 -11.58 2.89 10.49
CA VAL A 269 -12.11 3.55 9.30
C VAL A 269 -11.01 4.24 8.49
N THR A 270 -11.19 4.30 7.18
CA THR A 270 -10.33 5.12 6.31
C THR A 270 -10.52 6.60 6.61
N ARG A 271 -9.43 7.33 6.75
CA ARG A 271 -9.41 8.76 7.03
C ARG A 271 -8.78 9.52 5.89
N ILE A 272 -9.38 10.67 5.57
CA ILE A 272 -8.86 11.64 4.62
C ILE A 272 -8.45 12.88 5.40
N TRP A 273 -7.18 13.22 5.32
CA TRP A 273 -6.58 14.34 6.01
C TRP A 273 -6.07 15.36 5.00
N GLN A 274 -6.23 16.63 5.30
CA GLN A 274 -5.61 17.71 4.55
C GLN A 274 -4.50 18.36 5.37
N ARG A 275 -3.30 18.44 4.79
CA ARG A 275 -2.18 19.11 5.44
C ARG A 275 -2.44 20.58 5.61
N ASN A 276 -2.18 21.12 6.81
CA ASN A 276 -2.34 22.52 7.14
C ASN A 276 -1.42 23.42 6.26
N SER A 277 -1.93 24.59 5.89
CA SER A 277 -1.20 25.52 5.04
C SER A 277 -0.17 26.37 5.81
N LEU A 278 -0.24 26.39 7.13
CA LEU A 278 0.52 27.31 8.01
C LEU A 278 1.67 26.65 8.78
N THR A 279 1.98 25.35 8.52
CA THR A 279 3.03 24.60 9.24
C THR A 279 4.16 24.11 8.34
#